data_cdd346a2cc8f0c6ea9e0a49b6a1e1ba0
#
_entry.id   cdd346a2cc8f0c6ea9e0a49b6a1e1ba0
#
_cell.length_a   1.000
_cell.length_b   1.000
_cell.length_c   1.000
_cell.angle_alpha   90.00
_cell.angle_beta   90.00
_cell.angle_gamma   90.00
#
_symmetry.space_group_name_H-M   'P 1'
#
loop_
_entity.id
_entity.type
_entity.pdbx_description
1 polymer ?
#
loop_
_entity_poly.entity_id
_entity_poly.type
_entity_poly.pdbx_seq_one_letter_code
_entity_poly.pdbx_strand_id
1 'polypeptide(L)'
;MKIVISDYPYIMDRDLGYEISILKRIKDAEVVIYEYTGNKEEFISVIEDADSIITAYIKLDKEVLSRAKNLKVISINATGYNIVDLEEAKKRNIAVCALDEYCTEEVADHTMALILALARGLKYYEKEIEEKRVWKYYSIGSLKRLSGLKLGIFGFGKIGKAVAKRAQIFGINILVFNHHISKEQADKLGVKLSDEDFIYENADIISNHMSQNSSNTDFFSIDKFKKMKRKPIFINVGRGDAVIEDDLVYALDNNLISGAGLDVLKGEGKCLENNKLLNRENVIITPHAAFYSEDSIKDLQRISCENVVYYLTGQVDKVCKIITPY
;
A
#
# COMPACT_ATOMS: atom_id res chain seq x y z
N MET A 1 5.26 31.72 8.91
CA MET A 1 4.92 30.32 9.26
C MET A 1 6.03 29.41 8.75
N LYS A 2 6.57 28.56 9.61
CA LYS A 2 7.64 27.62 9.25
C LYS A 2 7.05 26.26 8.90
N ILE A 3 7.33 25.78 7.68
CA ILE A 3 6.86 24.51 7.15
C ILE A 3 8.08 23.65 6.85
N VAL A 4 8.16 22.47 7.44
CA VAL A 4 9.27 21.56 7.24
C VAL A 4 8.84 20.42 6.33
N ILE A 5 9.52 20.25 5.18
CA ILE A 5 9.43 19.05 4.35
C ILE A 5 10.62 18.17 4.72
N SER A 6 10.37 16.99 5.21
CA SER A 6 11.45 16.10 5.65
C SER A 6 11.13 14.65 5.45
N ASP A 7 12.12 13.90 4.96
CA ASP A 7 12.11 12.45 4.91
C ASP A 7 13.56 11.93 4.80
N TYR A 8 13.73 10.61 4.64
CA TYR A 8 15.04 10.01 4.40
C TYR A 8 15.66 10.49 3.08
N PRO A 9 17.00 10.58 2.96
CA PRO A 9 17.69 11.13 1.79
C PRO A 9 17.21 10.55 0.46
N TYR A 10 17.02 9.22 0.39
CA TYR A 10 16.57 8.55 -0.85
C TYR A 10 15.12 8.90 -1.26
N ILE A 11 14.31 9.43 -0.34
CA ILE A 11 12.97 9.97 -0.63
C ILE A 11 13.06 11.43 -1.04
N MET A 12 14.04 12.15 -0.48
CA MET A 12 14.24 13.58 -0.73
C MET A 12 15.04 13.88 -2.00
N ASP A 13 15.68 12.85 -2.60
CA ASP A 13 16.44 12.97 -3.86
C ASP A 13 15.52 13.15 -5.08
N ARG A 14 14.85 14.32 -5.11
CA ARG A 14 13.91 14.73 -6.15
C ARG A 14 13.72 16.24 -6.18
N ASP A 15 13.19 16.76 -7.29
CA ASP A 15 12.82 18.17 -7.37
C ASP A 15 11.61 18.48 -6.46
N LEU A 16 11.82 19.36 -5.49
CA LEU A 16 10.79 19.86 -4.57
C LEU A 16 10.18 21.20 -5.01
N GLY A 17 10.54 21.68 -6.19
CA GLY A 17 10.06 22.98 -6.69
C GLY A 17 8.55 23.07 -6.79
N TYR A 18 7.88 21.97 -7.11
CA TYR A 18 6.43 21.90 -7.20
C TYR A 18 5.78 22.06 -5.83
N GLU A 19 6.22 21.30 -4.81
CA GLU A 19 5.72 21.42 -3.43
C GLU A 19 5.96 22.81 -2.86
N ILE A 20 7.16 23.36 -3.04
CA ILE A 20 7.50 24.71 -2.59
C ILE A 20 6.57 25.74 -3.24
N SER A 21 6.27 25.60 -4.53
CA SER A 21 5.36 26.52 -5.23
C SER A 21 3.95 26.53 -4.64
N ILE A 22 3.45 25.38 -4.19
CA ILE A 22 2.14 25.26 -3.53
C ILE A 22 2.18 25.90 -2.15
N LEU A 23 3.20 25.58 -1.34
CA LEU A 23 3.33 26.07 0.03
C LEU A 23 3.52 27.60 0.09
N LYS A 24 4.14 28.20 -0.92
CA LYS A 24 4.27 29.67 -1.06
C LYS A 24 2.93 30.39 -1.27
N ARG A 25 1.82 29.70 -1.43
CA ARG A 25 0.47 30.30 -1.36
C ARG A 25 0.16 30.82 0.05
N ILE A 26 0.86 30.36 1.07
CA ILE A 26 0.81 30.93 2.42
C ILE A 26 1.74 32.14 2.44
N LYS A 27 1.18 33.30 2.75
CA LYS A 27 1.95 34.55 2.83
C LYS A 27 3.06 34.43 3.88
N ASP A 28 4.27 34.83 3.50
CA ASP A 28 5.47 34.81 4.34
C ASP A 28 5.80 33.42 4.91
N ALA A 29 5.48 32.34 4.14
CA ALA A 29 5.88 30.98 4.51
C ALA A 29 7.38 30.77 4.33
N GLU A 30 8.04 30.33 5.39
CA GLU A 30 9.39 29.77 5.37
C GLU A 30 9.29 28.27 5.14
N VAL A 31 9.80 27.79 4.01
CA VAL A 31 9.83 26.36 3.69
C VAL A 31 11.23 25.84 3.94
N VAL A 32 11.38 24.96 4.91
CA VAL A 32 12.64 24.31 5.29
C VAL A 32 12.64 22.89 4.75
N ILE A 33 13.66 22.54 4.00
CA ILE A 33 13.92 21.18 3.51
C ILE A 33 14.96 20.56 4.41
N TYR A 34 14.65 19.40 4.99
CA TYR A 34 15.57 18.69 5.88
C TYR A 34 15.62 17.19 5.53
N GLU A 35 16.80 16.70 5.21
CA GLU A 35 17.05 15.27 4.98
C GLU A 35 17.29 14.58 6.33
N TYR A 36 16.41 13.66 6.70
CA TYR A 36 16.50 12.93 7.96
C TYR A 36 17.50 11.78 7.88
N THR A 37 18.64 11.94 8.55
CA THR A 37 19.74 10.96 8.57
C THR A 37 19.60 9.87 9.64
N GLY A 38 18.49 9.87 10.40
CA GLY A 38 18.30 8.99 11.57
C GLY A 38 18.65 9.66 12.89
N ASN A 39 19.22 10.87 12.89
CA ASN A 39 19.50 11.64 14.11
C ASN A 39 18.22 12.34 14.61
N LYS A 40 17.57 11.71 15.58
CA LYS A 40 16.30 12.20 16.13
C LYS A 40 16.43 13.56 16.82
N GLU A 41 17.53 13.81 17.54
CA GLU A 41 17.74 15.09 18.24
C GLU A 41 17.92 16.24 17.27
N GLU A 42 18.63 16.02 16.19
CA GLU A 42 18.81 17.01 15.14
C GLU A 42 17.46 17.32 14.45
N PHE A 43 16.69 16.29 14.10
CA PHE A 43 15.36 16.45 13.53
C PHE A 43 14.44 17.27 14.47
N ILE A 44 14.44 16.93 15.76
CA ILE A 44 13.66 17.67 16.76
C ILE A 44 14.06 19.14 16.78
N SER A 45 15.35 19.47 16.69
CA SER A 45 15.81 20.86 16.67
C SER A 45 15.31 21.64 15.45
N VAL A 46 15.16 20.94 14.32
CA VAL A 46 14.62 21.55 13.07
C VAL A 46 13.14 21.84 13.18
N ILE A 47 12.37 20.98 13.85
CA ILE A 47 10.90 21.08 13.93
C ILE A 47 10.39 21.79 15.20
N GLU A 48 11.25 22.14 16.15
CA GLU A 48 10.86 22.67 17.46
C GLU A 48 9.90 23.88 17.38
N ASP A 49 10.12 24.75 16.40
CA ASP A 49 9.34 25.96 16.12
C ASP A 49 8.50 25.89 14.85
N ALA A 50 8.44 24.71 14.21
CA ALA A 50 7.67 24.53 12.98
C ALA A 50 6.16 24.59 13.23
N ASP A 51 5.44 25.24 12.31
CA ASP A 51 3.97 25.24 12.26
C ASP A 51 3.42 23.99 11.58
N SER A 52 4.18 23.39 10.67
CA SER A 52 3.79 22.19 9.93
C SER A 52 4.96 21.28 9.57
N ILE A 53 4.67 19.97 9.47
CA ILE A 53 5.59 18.94 8.97
C ILE A 53 4.90 18.19 7.84
N ILE A 54 5.65 17.92 6.75
CA ILE A 54 5.27 17.04 5.65
C ILE A 54 6.29 15.88 5.60
N THR A 55 5.83 14.66 5.74
CA THR A 55 6.69 13.44 5.74
C THR A 55 5.89 12.19 5.35
N ALA A 56 6.56 11.13 4.89
CA ALA A 56 5.96 9.82 4.62
C ALA A 56 6.44 8.74 5.61
N TYR A 57 7.72 8.78 6.04
CA TYR A 57 8.36 7.66 6.71
C TYR A 57 8.96 7.97 8.08
N ILE A 58 9.18 9.26 8.42
CA ILE A 58 9.76 9.63 9.71
C ILE A 58 8.75 9.35 10.83
N LYS A 59 9.17 8.57 11.83
CA LYS A 59 8.33 8.28 12.98
C LYS A 59 8.15 9.53 13.86
N LEU A 60 6.93 9.99 13.98
CA LEU A 60 6.51 11.11 14.84
C LEU A 60 5.90 10.55 16.11
N ASP A 61 6.75 10.05 16.99
CA ASP A 61 6.35 9.48 18.29
C ASP A 61 6.08 10.59 19.31
N LYS A 62 5.64 10.17 20.51
CA LYS A 62 5.33 11.05 21.63
C LYS A 62 6.47 12.02 21.97
N GLU A 63 7.72 11.56 21.91
CA GLU A 63 8.87 12.41 22.24
C GLU A 63 9.03 13.53 21.20
N VAL A 64 9.01 13.18 19.90
CA VAL A 64 9.10 14.15 18.80
C VAL A 64 7.96 15.18 18.90
N LEU A 65 6.71 14.72 19.03
CA LEU A 65 5.55 15.60 19.09
C LEU A 65 5.57 16.48 20.34
N SER A 66 6.08 15.96 21.47
CA SER A 66 6.15 16.73 22.72
C SER A 66 7.06 17.94 22.66
N ARG A 67 8.05 17.92 21.79
CA ARG A 67 9.05 18.98 21.63
C ARG A 67 8.73 19.97 20.49
N ALA A 68 7.82 19.62 19.58
CA ALA A 68 7.37 20.51 18.51
C ALA A 68 6.32 21.49 19.06
N LYS A 69 6.78 22.65 19.60
CA LYS A 69 5.97 23.58 20.42
C LYS A 69 4.87 24.29 19.63
N ASN A 70 5.15 24.61 18.37
CA ASN A 70 4.27 25.42 17.53
C ASN A 70 3.47 24.61 16.50
N LEU A 71 3.66 23.27 16.49
CA LEU A 71 3.12 22.39 15.47
C LEU A 71 1.58 22.38 15.48
N LYS A 72 0.98 22.71 14.36
CA LYS A 72 -0.47 22.78 14.15
C LYS A 72 -1.00 21.66 13.27
N VAL A 73 -0.21 21.29 12.26
CA VAL A 73 -0.62 20.28 11.29
C VAL A 73 0.55 19.41 10.83
N ILE A 74 0.30 18.13 10.73
CA ILE A 74 1.17 17.13 10.10
C ILE A 74 0.45 16.65 8.84
N SER A 75 1.10 16.75 7.69
CA SER A 75 0.60 16.16 6.45
C SER A 75 1.45 14.95 6.06
N ILE A 76 0.79 13.81 5.97
CA ILE A 76 1.44 12.55 5.62
C ILE A 76 1.42 12.37 4.11
N ASN A 77 2.58 12.16 3.49
CA ASN A 77 2.74 11.81 2.08
C ASN A 77 2.34 10.36 1.79
N ALA A 78 1.23 9.89 2.37
CA ALA A 78 0.70 8.55 2.20
C ALA A 78 -0.76 8.46 2.65
N THR A 79 -1.43 7.36 2.30
CA THR A 79 -2.74 7.01 2.87
C THR A 79 -2.64 6.43 4.27
N GLY A 80 -1.52 5.77 4.60
CA GLY A 80 -1.22 5.23 5.93
C GLY A 80 -0.63 6.29 6.86
N TYR A 81 -1.01 6.27 8.12
CA TYR A 81 -0.61 7.26 9.14
C TYR A 81 -0.07 6.61 10.42
N ASN A 82 0.32 5.37 10.37
CA ASN A 82 0.86 4.60 11.49
C ASN A 82 2.22 5.09 11.99
N ILE A 83 2.85 6.02 11.29
CA ILE A 83 4.09 6.70 11.71
C ILE A 83 3.85 7.75 12.81
N VAL A 84 2.60 8.18 13.05
CA VAL A 84 2.26 9.25 14.00
C VAL A 84 1.62 8.68 15.26
N ASP A 85 2.06 9.14 16.43
CA ASP A 85 1.38 8.94 17.70
C ASP A 85 0.11 9.82 17.73
N LEU A 86 -1.04 9.22 17.34
CA LEU A 86 -2.30 9.93 17.22
C LEU A 86 -2.84 10.42 18.58
N GLU A 87 -2.59 9.68 19.65
CA GLU A 87 -3.03 10.08 20.99
C GLU A 87 -2.27 11.32 21.48
N GLU A 88 -0.97 11.37 21.26
CA GLU A 88 -0.19 12.57 21.59
C GLU A 88 -0.55 13.75 20.66
N ALA A 89 -0.76 13.50 19.36
CA ALA A 89 -1.19 14.53 18.42
C ALA A 89 -2.54 15.14 18.85
N LYS A 90 -3.52 14.29 19.18
CA LYS A 90 -4.84 14.71 19.67
C LYS A 90 -4.75 15.52 20.96
N LYS A 91 -3.97 15.06 21.96
CA LYS A 91 -3.75 15.74 23.22
C LYS A 91 -3.19 17.16 23.05
N ARG A 92 -2.41 17.37 21.98
CA ARG A 92 -1.77 18.65 21.66
C ARG A 92 -2.55 19.49 20.67
N ASN A 93 -3.72 19.03 20.23
CA ASN A 93 -4.52 19.66 19.17
C ASN A 93 -3.74 19.81 17.85
N ILE A 94 -2.87 18.84 17.52
CA ILE A 94 -2.16 18.80 16.24
C ILE A 94 -3.04 18.04 15.26
N ALA A 95 -3.40 18.67 14.15
CA ALA A 95 -4.11 17.98 13.08
C ALA A 95 -3.16 17.03 12.34
N VAL A 96 -3.61 15.81 12.14
CA VAL A 96 -2.92 14.82 11.30
C VAL A 96 -3.74 14.63 10.03
N CYS A 97 -3.18 15.00 8.90
CA CYS A 97 -3.80 14.89 7.59
C CYS A 97 -3.11 13.79 6.80
N ALA A 98 -3.89 12.98 6.11
CA ALA A 98 -3.40 11.93 5.23
C ALA A 98 -4.03 12.09 3.83
N LEU A 99 -3.52 11.34 2.86
CA LEU A 99 -4.15 11.23 1.56
C LEU A 99 -5.28 10.21 1.63
N ASP A 100 -6.42 10.52 1.01
CA ASP A 100 -7.55 9.59 0.92
C ASP A 100 -7.54 8.81 -0.39
N GLU A 101 -7.23 9.50 -1.50
CA GLU A 101 -7.20 8.91 -2.82
C GLU A 101 -6.19 9.65 -3.71
N TYR A 102 -5.18 8.92 -4.23
CA TYR A 102 -4.21 9.45 -5.18
C TYR A 102 -3.63 8.37 -6.12
N CYS A 103 -3.74 7.09 -5.75
CA CYS A 103 -3.10 5.98 -6.46
C CYS A 103 -4.02 4.76 -6.62
N THR A 104 -5.35 4.95 -6.56
CA THR A 104 -6.31 3.84 -6.66
C THR A 104 -6.18 3.10 -8.00
N GLU A 105 -6.00 3.85 -9.09
CA GLU A 105 -5.87 3.29 -10.42
C GLU A 105 -4.55 2.52 -10.57
N GLU A 106 -3.44 3.09 -10.12
CA GLU A 106 -2.11 2.49 -10.17
C GLU A 106 -2.06 1.16 -9.41
N VAL A 107 -2.53 1.16 -8.16
CA VAL A 107 -2.54 -0.06 -7.34
C VAL A 107 -3.44 -1.14 -7.94
N ALA A 108 -4.55 -0.75 -8.55
CA ALA A 108 -5.43 -1.69 -9.23
C ALA A 108 -4.80 -2.25 -10.50
N ASP A 109 -4.13 -1.42 -11.30
CA ASP A 109 -3.40 -1.84 -12.50
C ASP A 109 -2.23 -2.75 -12.15
N HIS A 110 -1.45 -2.39 -11.12
CA HIS A 110 -0.35 -3.20 -10.63
C HIS A 110 -0.82 -4.57 -10.11
N THR A 111 -1.93 -4.60 -9.37
CA THR A 111 -2.57 -5.85 -8.92
C THR A 111 -2.91 -6.75 -10.10
N MET A 112 -3.53 -6.18 -11.14
CA MET A 112 -3.87 -6.95 -12.36
C MET A 112 -2.62 -7.39 -13.11
N ALA A 113 -1.57 -6.57 -13.17
CA ALA A 113 -0.29 -6.94 -13.78
C ALA A 113 0.32 -8.17 -13.09
N LEU A 114 0.36 -8.20 -11.75
CA LEU A 114 0.83 -9.36 -10.97
C LEU A 114 -0.03 -10.60 -11.23
N ILE A 115 -1.37 -10.45 -11.20
CA ILE A 115 -2.31 -11.54 -11.50
C ILE A 115 -2.05 -12.12 -12.90
N LEU A 116 -1.99 -11.25 -13.92
CA LEU A 116 -1.81 -11.67 -15.30
C LEU A 116 -0.44 -12.29 -15.54
N ALA A 117 0.63 -11.71 -15.00
CA ALA A 117 1.98 -12.24 -15.12
C ALA A 117 2.11 -13.65 -14.53
N LEU A 118 1.54 -13.88 -13.34
CA LEU A 118 1.56 -15.19 -12.68
C LEU A 118 0.62 -16.18 -13.37
N ALA A 119 -0.61 -15.79 -13.70
CA ALA A 119 -1.58 -16.67 -14.35
C ALA A 119 -1.14 -17.10 -15.76
N ARG A 120 -0.30 -16.30 -16.43
CA ARG A 120 0.27 -16.60 -17.75
C ARG A 120 1.69 -17.14 -17.67
N GLY A 121 2.29 -17.24 -16.47
CA GLY A 121 3.62 -17.76 -16.25
C GLY A 121 4.73 -16.96 -16.92
N LEU A 122 4.57 -15.61 -17.03
CA LEU A 122 5.52 -14.78 -17.80
C LEU A 122 6.94 -14.89 -17.26
N LYS A 123 7.12 -14.77 -15.94
CA LYS A 123 8.44 -14.92 -15.30
C LYS A 123 9.08 -16.29 -15.55
N TYR A 124 8.26 -17.34 -15.54
CA TYR A 124 8.74 -18.70 -15.84
C TYR A 124 9.25 -18.80 -17.28
N TYR A 125 8.46 -18.34 -18.26
CA TYR A 125 8.86 -18.40 -19.67
C TYR A 125 10.05 -17.51 -19.99
N GLU A 126 10.13 -16.31 -19.40
CA GLU A 126 11.29 -15.43 -19.53
C GLU A 126 12.57 -16.16 -19.10
N LYS A 127 12.55 -16.78 -17.94
CA LYS A 127 13.69 -17.55 -17.41
C LYS A 127 14.03 -18.78 -18.26
N GLU A 128 13.04 -19.52 -18.75
CA GLU A 128 13.25 -20.65 -19.66
C GLU A 128 13.97 -20.20 -20.95
N ILE A 129 13.58 -19.05 -21.52
CA ILE A 129 14.16 -18.52 -22.72
C ILE A 129 15.55 -17.90 -22.46
N GLU A 130 15.66 -17.04 -21.47
CA GLU A 130 16.88 -16.25 -21.26
C GLU A 130 18.02 -17.06 -20.62
N GLU A 131 17.69 -17.91 -19.63
CA GLU A 131 18.71 -18.67 -18.92
C GLU A 131 18.94 -20.05 -19.54
N LYS A 132 17.83 -20.78 -19.88
CA LYS A 132 17.91 -22.18 -20.33
C LYS A 132 17.86 -22.34 -21.85
N ARG A 133 17.58 -21.29 -22.63
CA ARG A 133 17.42 -21.32 -24.09
C ARG A 133 16.36 -22.34 -24.58
N VAL A 134 15.31 -22.53 -23.78
CA VAL A 134 14.21 -23.47 -24.04
C VAL A 134 13.05 -22.73 -24.69
N TRP A 135 12.65 -23.17 -25.91
CA TRP A 135 11.51 -22.64 -26.65
C TRP A 135 10.39 -23.68 -26.71
N LYS A 136 9.64 -23.81 -25.59
CA LYS A 136 8.56 -24.81 -25.46
C LYS A 136 7.38 -24.21 -24.68
N TYR A 137 6.20 -24.04 -25.33
CA TYR A 137 5.02 -23.46 -24.67
C TYR A 137 4.46 -24.34 -23.55
N TYR A 138 4.70 -25.64 -23.60
CA TYR A 138 4.21 -26.62 -22.63
C TYR A 138 5.19 -26.90 -21.47
N SER A 139 6.33 -26.21 -21.39
CA SER A 139 7.32 -26.43 -20.31
C SER A 139 6.77 -26.08 -18.92
N ILE A 140 5.88 -25.10 -18.81
CA ILE A 140 5.22 -24.72 -17.55
C ILE A 140 4.09 -25.71 -17.12
N GLY A 141 3.72 -26.64 -17.97
CA GLY A 141 2.59 -27.53 -17.72
C GLY A 141 1.25 -26.91 -18.16
N SER A 142 0.23 -27.01 -17.31
CA SER A 142 -1.13 -26.57 -17.66
C SER A 142 -1.44 -25.18 -17.11
N LEU A 143 -1.81 -24.25 -17.97
CA LEU A 143 -2.34 -22.93 -17.60
C LEU A 143 -3.86 -22.90 -17.72
N LYS A 144 -4.52 -22.29 -16.74
CA LYS A 144 -5.98 -22.09 -16.77
C LYS A 144 -6.35 -20.88 -17.62
N ARG A 145 -7.53 -20.93 -18.26
CA ARG A 145 -8.14 -19.78 -18.89
C ARG A 145 -8.62 -18.80 -17.80
N LEU A 146 -8.39 -17.50 -17.98
CA LEU A 146 -8.80 -16.47 -16.99
C LEU A 146 -10.32 -16.39 -16.85
N SER A 147 -11.06 -16.41 -17.97
CA SER A 147 -12.52 -16.35 -17.90
C SER A 147 -13.07 -17.58 -17.16
N GLY A 148 -13.91 -17.31 -16.16
CA GLY A 148 -14.45 -18.35 -15.29
C GLY A 148 -13.64 -18.64 -14.04
N LEU A 149 -12.40 -18.12 -13.89
CA LEU A 149 -11.69 -18.16 -12.61
C LEU A 149 -12.42 -17.34 -11.56
N LYS A 150 -12.12 -17.62 -10.29
CA LYS A 150 -12.67 -16.90 -9.16
C LYS A 150 -11.56 -16.12 -8.45
N LEU A 151 -11.73 -14.80 -8.32
CA LEU A 151 -10.85 -13.93 -7.55
C LEU A 151 -11.50 -13.60 -6.21
N GLY A 152 -10.88 -14.03 -5.12
CA GLY A 152 -11.22 -13.65 -3.75
C GLY A 152 -10.53 -12.34 -3.37
N ILE A 153 -11.29 -11.33 -3.03
CA ILE A 153 -10.79 -10.01 -2.63
C ILE A 153 -11.02 -9.83 -1.12
N PHE A 154 -9.94 -9.66 -0.38
CA PHE A 154 -9.93 -9.29 1.04
C PHE A 154 -9.69 -7.78 1.17
N GLY A 155 -10.69 -7.05 1.68
CA GLY A 155 -10.70 -5.59 1.67
C GLY A 155 -11.30 -4.99 0.40
N PHE A 156 -12.57 -4.55 0.48
CA PHE A 156 -13.33 -4.06 -0.67
C PHE A 156 -13.57 -2.53 -0.58
N GLY A 157 -12.48 -1.79 -0.33
CA GLY A 157 -12.41 -0.33 -0.40
C GLY A 157 -12.31 0.18 -1.85
N LYS A 158 -11.76 1.38 -2.04
CA LYS A 158 -11.57 2.00 -3.37
C LYS A 158 -10.75 1.10 -4.29
N ILE A 159 -9.59 0.64 -3.82
CA ILE A 159 -8.68 -0.23 -4.59
C ILE A 159 -9.33 -1.58 -4.91
N GLY A 160 -9.89 -2.28 -3.91
CA GLY A 160 -10.53 -3.58 -4.14
C GLY A 160 -11.68 -3.51 -5.16
N LYS A 161 -12.46 -2.41 -5.16
CA LYS A 161 -13.50 -2.15 -6.17
C LYS A 161 -12.92 -1.92 -7.56
N ALA A 162 -11.83 -1.15 -7.65
CA ALA A 162 -11.14 -0.89 -8.92
C ALA A 162 -10.54 -2.17 -9.52
N VAL A 163 -9.95 -3.04 -8.68
CA VAL A 163 -9.44 -4.36 -9.08
C VAL A 163 -10.59 -5.25 -9.57
N ALA A 164 -11.70 -5.31 -8.82
CA ALA A 164 -12.88 -6.11 -9.21
C ALA A 164 -13.38 -5.71 -10.60
N LYS A 165 -13.54 -4.40 -10.85
CA LYS A 165 -13.99 -3.86 -12.16
C LYS A 165 -13.06 -4.29 -13.30
N ARG A 166 -11.74 -4.26 -13.09
CA ARG A 166 -10.76 -4.69 -14.09
C ARG A 166 -10.80 -6.20 -14.32
N ALA A 167 -10.84 -6.98 -13.26
CA ALA A 167 -10.87 -8.44 -13.33
C ALA A 167 -12.14 -8.96 -14.03
N GLN A 168 -13.28 -8.31 -13.85
CA GLN A 168 -14.53 -8.63 -14.55
C GLN A 168 -14.42 -8.52 -16.07
N ILE A 169 -13.61 -7.58 -16.60
CA ILE A 169 -13.37 -7.44 -18.05
C ILE A 169 -12.70 -8.70 -18.62
N PHE A 170 -11.87 -9.38 -17.82
CA PHE A 170 -11.26 -10.66 -18.19
C PHE A 170 -12.19 -11.87 -17.97
N GLY A 171 -13.45 -11.65 -17.59
CA GLY A 171 -14.41 -12.71 -17.31
C GLY A 171 -14.15 -13.46 -15.99
N ILE A 172 -13.41 -12.85 -15.05
CA ILE A 172 -13.13 -13.41 -13.73
C ILE A 172 -14.33 -13.14 -12.81
N ASN A 173 -14.78 -14.16 -12.08
CA ASN A 173 -15.85 -14.03 -11.10
C ASN A 173 -15.29 -13.52 -9.77
N ILE A 174 -15.94 -12.54 -9.17
CA ILE A 174 -15.44 -11.86 -7.98
C ILE A 174 -16.16 -12.35 -6.72
N LEU A 175 -15.36 -12.84 -5.75
CA LEU A 175 -15.78 -13.16 -4.40
C LEU A 175 -15.21 -12.09 -3.45
N VAL A 176 -16.00 -11.56 -2.55
CA VAL A 176 -15.59 -10.44 -1.69
C VAL A 176 -15.76 -10.80 -0.24
N PHE A 177 -14.68 -10.67 0.55
CA PHE A 177 -14.74 -10.65 2.01
C PHE A 177 -14.64 -9.19 2.48
N ASN A 178 -15.74 -8.67 3.03
CA ASN A 178 -15.79 -7.31 3.57
C ASN A 178 -16.97 -7.16 4.54
N HIS A 179 -16.74 -6.46 5.65
CA HIS A 179 -17.77 -6.26 6.70
C HIS A 179 -18.63 -5.00 6.50
N HIS A 180 -18.25 -4.14 5.54
CA HIS A 180 -18.87 -2.81 5.37
C HIS A 180 -19.72 -2.67 4.10
N ILE A 181 -19.80 -3.72 3.27
CA ILE A 181 -20.63 -3.71 2.06
C ILE A 181 -21.89 -4.56 2.28
N SER A 182 -23.05 -4.01 1.91
CA SER A 182 -24.30 -4.78 1.93
C SER A 182 -24.37 -5.73 0.72
N LYS A 183 -25.24 -6.76 0.85
CA LYS A 183 -25.49 -7.68 -0.27
C LYS A 183 -26.02 -6.93 -1.49
N GLU A 184 -26.92 -5.96 -1.31
CA GLU A 184 -27.48 -5.16 -2.38
C GLU A 184 -26.39 -4.34 -3.12
N GLN A 185 -25.43 -3.79 -2.37
CA GLN A 185 -24.29 -3.09 -2.97
C GLN A 185 -23.37 -4.04 -3.74
N ALA A 186 -23.13 -5.23 -3.22
CA ALA A 186 -22.35 -6.26 -3.90
C ALA A 186 -23.01 -6.69 -5.21
N ASP A 187 -24.32 -6.94 -5.20
CA ASP A 187 -25.10 -7.34 -6.37
C ASP A 187 -25.07 -6.25 -7.46
N LYS A 188 -25.19 -4.96 -7.08
CA LYS A 188 -25.07 -3.82 -8.03
C LYS A 188 -23.68 -3.73 -8.68
N LEU A 189 -22.63 -4.19 -7.99
CA LEU A 189 -21.26 -4.22 -8.52
C LEU A 189 -20.93 -5.53 -9.25
N GLY A 190 -21.88 -6.45 -9.34
CA GLY A 190 -21.67 -7.74 -10.00
C GLY A 190 -20.68 -8.64 -9.26
N VAL A 191 -20.57 -8.51 -7.92
CA VAL A 191 -19.66 -9.29 -7.08
C VAL A 191 -20.44 -10.13 -6.06
N LYS A 192 -19.89 -11.27 -5.65
CA LYS A 192 -20.50 -12.14 -4.65
C LYS A 192 -19.89 -11.90 -3.28
N LEU A 193 -20.67 -11.36 -2.33
CA LEU A 193 -20.26 -11.29 -0.94
C LEU A 193 -20.18 -12.72 -0.37
N SER A 194 -19.08 -13.03 0.29
CA SER A 194 -18.77 -14.38 0.78
C SER A 194 -18.02 -14.30 2.11
N ASP A 195 -18.14 -15.33 2.92
CA ASP A 195 -17.27 -15.51 4.07
C ASP A 195 -15.84 -15.94 3.64
N GLU A 196 -14.89 -15.84 4.57
CA GLU A 196 -13.51 -16.14 4.27
C GLU A 196 -13.28 -17.61 3.94
N ASP A 197 -13.95 -18.54 4.61
CA ASP A 197 -13.79 -19.98 4.37
C ASP A 197 -14.30 -20.37 2.98
N PHE A 198 -15.43 -19.82 2.54
CA PHE A 198 -15.91 -20.00 1.18
C PHE A 198 -14.89 -19.50 0.13
N ILE A 199 -14.25 -18.37 0.39
CA ILE A 199 -13.21 -17.84 -0.52
C ILE A 199 -12.00 -18.78 -0.55
N TYR A 200 -11.48 -19.21 0.61
CA TYR A 200 -10.33 -20.14 0.66
C TYR A 200 -10.60 -21.44 -0.09
N GLU A 201 -11.81 -21.98 0.00
CA GLU A 201 -12.13 -23.22 -0.69
C GLU A 201 -12.36 -23.04 -2.19
N ASN A 202 -12.82 -21.89 -2.64
CA ASN A 202 -13.34 -21.73 -4.00
C ASN A 202 -12.56 -20.79 -4.91
N ALA A 203 -11.66 -19.93 -4.38
CA ALA A 203 -10.91 -18.98 -5.19
C ALA A 203 -9.73 -19.63 -5.92
N ASP A 204 -9.52 -19.21 -7.17
CA ASP A 204 -8.34 -19.53 -7.97
C ASP A 204 -7.24 -18.46 -7.82
N ILE A 205 -7.63 -17.28 -7.36
CA ILE A 205 -6.76 -16.14 -7.07
C ILE A 205 -7.28 -15.51 -5.77
N ILE A 206 -6.38 -15.14 -4.86
CA ILE A 206 -6.70 -14.40 -3.64
C ILE A 206 -5.88 -13.13 -3.61
N SER A 207 -6.52 -11.98 -3.40
CA SER A 207 -5.85 -10.67 -3.36
C SER A 207 -6.19 -9.91 -2.08
N ASN A 208 -5.14 -9.44 -1.38
CA ASN A 208 -5.26 -8.66 -0.16
C ASN A 208 -5.16 -7.15 -0.44
N HIS A 209 -6.20 -6.42 -0.06
CA HIS A 209 -6.32 -4.96 -0.11
C HIS A 209 -6.79 -4.37 1.23
N MET A 210 -6.65 -5.13 2.32
CA MET A 210 -7.02 -4.66 3.65
C MET A 210 -6.07 -3.56 4.13
N SER A 211 -6.64 -2.54 4.76
CA SER A 211 -5.86 -1.56 5.52
C SER A 211 -5.30 -2.22 6.78
N GLN A 212 -4.05 -1.91 7.15
CA GLN A 212 -3.44 -2.43 8.36
C GLN A 212 -4.13 -1.89 9.62
N ASN A 213 -4.45 -2.81 10.51
CA ASN A 213 -4.92 -2.53 11.88
C ASN A 213 -4.56 -3.71 12.80
N SER A 214 -4.81 -3.58 14.09
CA SER A 214 -4.47 -4.62 15.08
C SER A 214 -5.18 -5.96 14.87
N SER A 215 -6.30 -5.97 14.14
CA SER A 215 -7.09 -7.20 13.92
C SER A 215 -6.64 -8.00 12.68
N ASN A 216 -5.79 -7.44 11.83
CA ASN A 216 -5.34 -8.11 10.60
C ASN A 216 -3.81 -8.25 10.47
N THR A 217 -3.08 -8.01 11.55
CA THR A 217 -1.68 -8.44 11.65
C THR A 217 -1.61 -9.96 11.65
N ASP A 218 -0.67 -10.51 10.88
CA ASP A 218 -0.50 -11.96 10.71
C ASP A 218 -1.81 -12.70 10.28
N PHE A 219 -2.67 -11.97 9.56
CA PHE A 219 -3.97 -12.48 9.13
C PHE A 219 -3.85 -13.73 8.24
N PHE A 220 -2.95 -13.73 7.25
CA PHE A 220 -2.68 -14.87 6.39
C PHE A 220 -1.60 -15.75 7.01
N SER A 221 -2.05 -16.75 7.77
CA SER A 221 -1.23 -17.75 8.46
C SER A 221 -1.32 -19.11 7.75
N ILE A 222 -0.50 -20.08 8.19
CA ILE A 222 -0.49 -21.44 7.66
C ILE A 222 -1.85 -22.13 7.72
N ASP A 223 -2.65 -21.85 8.77
CA ASP A 223 -3.97 -22.46 8.90
C ASP A 223 -4.93 -21.97 7.80
N LYS A 224 -4.78 -20.72 7.36
CA LYS A 224 -5.55 -20.16 6.24
C LYS A 224 -5.04 -20.69 4.91
N PHE A 225 -3.73 -20.76 4.70
CA PHE A 225 -3.16 -21.35 3.48
C PHE A 225 -3.59 -22.83 3.31
N LYS A 226 -3.66 -23.63 4.38
CA LYS A 226 -4.16 -25.01 4.34
C LYS A 226 -5.62 -25.13 3.92
N LYS A 227 -6.44 -24.09 4.13
CA LYS A 227 -7.84 -24.05 3.68
C LYS A 227 -7.99 -23.77 2.19
N MET A 228 -6.94 -23.31 1.49
CA MET A 228 -6.95 -22.92 0.08
C MET A 228 -6.97 -24.14 -0.85
N LYS A 229 -8.15 -24.74 -1.06
CA LYS A 229 -8.32 -26.03 -1.77
C LYS A 229 -7.95 -26.00 -3.25
N ARG A 230 -8.03 -24.83 -3.89
CA ARG A 230 -7.78 -24.70 -5.33
C ARG A 230 -6.35 -24.28 -5.68
N LYS A 231 -5.48 -24.20 -4.68
CA LYS A 231 -4.08 -23.74 -4.82
C LYS A 231 -4.02 -22.38 -5.54
N PRO A 232 -4.63 -21.34 -4.98
CA PRO A 232 -4.73 -20.07 -5.68
C PRO A 232 -3.38 -19.41 -5.91
N ILE A 233 -3.34 -18.46 -6.84
CA ILE A 233 -2.33 -17.40 -6.87
C ILE A 233 -2.65 -16.45 -5.71
N PHE A 234 -1.66 -16.14 -4.87
CA PHE A 234 -1.81 -15.22 -3.75
C PHE A 234 -1.19 -13.86 -4.08
N ILE A 235 -1.95 -12.77 -3.93
CA ILE A 235 -1.51 -11.40 -4.21
C ILE A 235 -1.59 -10.58 -2.93
N ASN A 236 -0.50 -9.89 -2.59
CA ASN A 236 -0.51 -8.92 -1.50
C ASN A 236 0.04 -7.57 -1.95
N VAL A 237 -0.85 -6.60 -2.10
CA VAL A 237 -0.56 -5.18 -2.37
C VAL A 237 -1.10 -4.29 -1.24
N GLY A 238 -1.52 -4.90 -0.14
CA GLY A 238 -2.02 -4.19 1.05
C GLY A 238 -0.90 -3.81 2.00
N ARG A 239 -0.55 -4.72 2.92
CA ARG A 239 0.56 -4.53 3.88
C ARG A 239 1.28 -5.85 4.12
N GLY A 240 2.60 -5.79 4.29
CA GLY A 240 3.44 -6.95 4.58
C GLY A 240 3.06 -7.64 5.88
N ASP A 241 2.79 -6.88 6.92
CA ASP A 241 2.39 -7.39 8.25
C ASP A 241 1.08 -8.20 8.27
N ALA A 242 0.30 -8.19 7.19
CA ALA A 242 -0.88 -9.04 7.07
C ALA A 242 -0.53 -10.53 6.80
N VAL A 243 0.73 -10.84 6.49
CA VAL A 243 1.18 -12.17 6.09
C VAL A 243 2.32 -12.65 6.99
N ILE A 244 2.21 -13.88 7.48
CA ILE A 244 3.35 -14.57 8.11
C ILE A 244 4.25 -15.11 6.99
N GLU A 245 5.41 -14.49 6.75
CA GLU A 245 6.28 -14.80 5.60
C GLU A 245 6.78 -16.25 5.60
N ASP A 246 7.16 -16.81 6.76
CA ASP A 246 7.57 -18.21 6.84
C ASP A 246 6.42 -19.18 6.48
N ASP A 247 5.17 -18.82 6.81
CA ASP A 247 3.99 -19.59 6.45
C ASP A 247 3.69 -19.50 4.94
N LEU A 248 3.94 -18.34 4.34
CA LEU A 248 3.84 -18.15 2.89
C LEU A 248 4.90 -18.98 2.15
N VAL A 249 6.14 -18.98 2.64
CA VAL A 249 7.22 -19.84 2.12
C VAL A 249 6.82 -21.30 2.21
N TYR A 250 6.33 -21.74 3.37
CA TYR A 250 5.84 -23.11 3.56
C TYR A 250 4.70 -23.44 2.58
N ALA A 251 3.76 -22.53 2.38
CA ALA A 251 2.64 -22.72 1.48
C ALA A 251 3.08 -22.90 0.01
N LEU A 252 4.09 -22.14 -0.43
CA LEU A 252 4.71 -22.30 -1.74
C LEU A 252 5.44 -23.64 -1.87
N ASP A 253 6.26 -24.01 -0.88
CA ASP A 253 7.06 -25.25 -0.89
C ASP A 253 6.18 -26.51 -0.87
N ASN A 254 5.03 -26.45 -0.22
CA ASN A 254 4.08 -27.57 -0.12
C ASN A 254 2.92 -27.49 -1.13
N ASN A 255 3.01 -26.61 -2.14
CA ASN A 255 1.99 -26.45 -3.17
C ASN A 255 0.57 -26.20 -2.60
N LEU A 256 0.45 -25.48 -1.49
CA LEU A 256 -0.84 -25.00 -0.97
C LEU A 256 -1.35 -23.83 -1.80
N ILE A 257 -0.43 -23.04 -2.37
CA ILE A 257 -0.67 -22.01 -3.36
C ILE A 257 0.20 -22.24 -4.59
N SER A 258 -0.24 -21.77 -5.76
CA SER A 258 0.47 -21.98 -7.03
C SER A 258 1.56 -20.93 -7.30
N GLY A 259 1.47 -19.78 -6.67
CA GLY A 259 2.43 -18.68 -6.80
C GLY A 259 2.03 -17.47 -5.96
N ALA A 260 2.91 -16.48 -5.86
CA ALA A 260 2.65 -15.27 -5.11
C ALA A 260 3.12 -14.01 -5.86
N GLY A 261 2.30 -12.94 -5.83
CA GLY A 261 2.63 -11.59 -6.27
C GLY A 261 2.61 -10.64 -5.06
N LEU A 262 3.75 -10.07 -4.73
CA LEU A 262 3.94 -9.33 -3.49
C LEU A 262 4.52 -7.95 -3.80
N ASP A 263 3.77 -6.90 -3.53
CA ASP A 263 4.30 -5.53 -3.60
C ASP A 263 4.82 -5.07 -2.23
N VAL A 264 4.46 -5.78 -1.18
CA VAL A 264 4.79 -5.47 0.21
C VAL A 264 5.31 -6.70 0.94
N LEU A 265 6.31 -6.50 1.81
CA LEU A 265 6.90 -7.53 2.67
C LEU A 265 6.94 -7.04 4.12
N LYS A 266 7.07 -7.96 5.07
CA LYS A 266 7.28 -7.62 6.47
C LYS A 266 8.68 -7.02 6.64
N GLY A 267 8.76 -5.80 7.17
CA GLY A 267 10.04 -5.11 7.37
C GLY A 267 10.70 -4.60 6.09
N GLU A 268 9.91 -4.11 5.16
CA GLU A 268 10.30 -3.50 3.88
C GLU A 268 11.65 -2.75 3.91
N GLY A 269 12.47 -2.93 2.87
CA GLY A 269 13.79 -2.30 2.74
C GLY A 269 14.89 -2.90 3.61
N LYS A 270 14.59 -3.88 4.48
CA LYS A 270 15.58 -4.54 5.33
C LYS A 270 15.95 -5.91 4.77
N CYS A 271 17.19 -6.01 4.30
CA CYS A 271 17.88 -7.27 4.00
C CYS A 271 17.11 -8.28 3.14
N LEU A 272 17.10 -8.04 1.83
CA LEU A 272 16.56 -9.01 0.87
C LEU A 272 17.51 -10.19 0.63
N GLU A 273 18.80 -10.10 0.98
CA GLU A 273 19.82 -11.08 0.62
C GLU A 273 19.51 -12.53 1.03
N ASN A 274 18.80 -12.72 2.15
CA ASN A 274 18.44 -14.03 2.67
C ASN A 274 16.93 -14.31 2.61
N ASN A 275 16.16 -13.51 1.87
CA ASN A 275 14.73 -13.70 1.80
C ASN A 275 14.38 -14.92 0.95
N LYS A 276 13.75 -15.92 1.57
CA LYS A 276 13.38 -17.21 0.96
C LYS A 276 12.33 -17.11 -0.15
N LEU A 277 11.72 -15.94 -0.35
CA LEU A 277 10.76 -15.68 -1.42
C LEU A 277 11.46 -15.28 -2.73
N LEU A 278 12.72 -14.87 -2.67
CA LEU A 278 13.50 -14.50 -3.87
C LEU A 278 13.86 -15.71 -4.73
N ASN A 279 14.18 -15.45 -5.99
CA ASN A 279 14.65 -16.43 -6.97
C ASN A 279 13.66 -17.59 -7.29
N ARG A 280 12.39 -17.47 -6.85
CA ARG A 280 11.33 -18.43 -7.19
C ARG A 280 10.69 -18.06 -8.53
N GLU A 281 10.49 -19.06 -9.39
CA GLU A 281 9.87 -18.84 -10.72
C GLU A 281 8.39 -18.47 -10.64
N ASN A 282 7.73 -18.88 -9.55
CA ASN A 282 6.31 -18.62 -9.27
C ASN A 282 6.07 -17.47 -8.27
N VAL A 283 7.09 -16.64 -7.99
CA VAL A 283 6.95 -15.48 -7.10
C VAL A 283 7.43 -14.22 -7.82
N ILE A 284 6.62 -13.17 -7.80
CA ILE A 284 6.98 -11.83 -8.27
C ILE A 284 6.95 -10.89 -7.08
N ILE A 285 8.02 -10.14 -6.85
CA ILE A 285 8.12 -9.15 -5.79
C ILE A 285 8.43 -7.80 -6.42
N THR A 286 7.72 -6.76 -5.99
CA THR A 286 7.96 -5.37 -6.35
C THR A 286 8.19 -4.54 -5.09
N PRO A 287 8.98 -3.46 -5.15
CA PRO A 287 9.49 -2.76 -3.96
C PRO A 287 8.50 -1.71 -3.44
N HIS A 288 7.28 -2.10 -3.08
CA HIS A 288 6.19 -1.22 -2.67
C HIS A 288 5.93 -0.12 -3.73
N ALA A 289 5.88 -0.54 -4.98
CA ALA A 289 5.80 0.32 -6.14
C ALA A 289 4.40 0.36 -6.79
N ALA A 290 3.43 -0.36 -6.23
CA ALA A 290 2.09 -0.43 -6.81
C ALA A 290 1.40 0.94 -6.92
N PHE A 291 1.77 1.91 -6.07
CA PHE A 291 1.22 3.26 -6.10
C PHE A 291 1.89 4.16 -7.15
N TYR A 292 3.04 3.79 -7.71
CA TYR A 292 3.96 4.68 -8.41
C TYR A 292 3.56 4.90 -9.87
N SER A 293 3.28 6.15 -10.21
CA SER A 293 3.23 6.73 -11.55
C SER A 293 3.61 8.21 -11.46
N GLU A 294 3.91 8.85 -12.59
CA GLU A 294 4.14 10.30 -12.62
C GLU A 294 2.91 11.07 -12.12
N ASP A 295 1.71 10.62 -12.48
CA ASP A 295 0.45 11.26 -12.09
C ASP A 295 0.18 11.08 -10.60
N SER A 296 0.34 9.87 -10.06
CA SER A 296 0.11 9.60 -8.63
C SER A 296 1.10 10.36 -7.73
N ILE A 297 2.37 10.45 -8.14
CA ILE A 297 3.38 11.24 -7.40
C ILE A 297 3.02 12.72 -7.41
N LYS A 298 2.60 13.26 -8.56
CA LYS A 298 2.17 14.65 -8.66
C LYS A 298 0.94 14.95 -7.80
N ASP A 299 -0.02 14.03 -7.77
CA ASP A 299 -1.19 14.13 -6.90
C ASP A 299 -0.83 14.02 -5.42
N LEU A 300 0.06 13.09 -5.06
CA LEU A 300 0.59 12.95 -3.70
C LEU A 300 1.23 14.27 -3.21
N GLN A 301 2.13 14.83 -4.02
CA GLN A 301 2.82 16.08 -3.72
C GLN A 301 1.83 17.24 -3.57
N ARG A 302 0.89 17.35 -4.52
CA ARG A 302 -0.14 18.39 -4.52
C ARG A 302 -1.03 18.30 -3.28
N ILE A 303 -1.62 17.15 -3.04
CA ILE A 303 -2.60 16.96 -1.96
C ILE A 303 -1.95 17.18 -0.59
N SER A 304 -0.75 16.64 -0.36
CA SER A 304 -0.06 16.78 0.91
C SER A 304 0.29 18.25 1.23
N CYS A 305 0.74 19.00 0.23
CA CYS A 305 1.00 20.43 0.39
C CYS A 305 -0.28 21.25 0.52
N GLU A 306 -1.32 20.94 -0.25
CA GLU A 306 -2.62 21.61 -0.15
C GLU A 306 -3.29 21.36 1.20
N ASN A 307 -3.13 20.19 1.82
CA ASN A 307 -3.59 19.92 3.19
C ASN A 307 -2.99 20.95 4.18
N VAL A 308 -1.69 21.21 4.07
CA VAL A 308 -1.01 22.21 4.91
C VAL A 308 -1.54 23.61 4.63
N VAL A 309 -1.62 23.99 3.34
CA VAL A 309 -2.13 25.30 2.93
C VAL A 309 -3.54 25.55 3.45
N TYR A 310 -4.46 24.62 3.20
CA TYR A 310 -5.86 24.75 3.61
C TYR A 310 -6.01 24.78 5.13
N TYR A 311 -5.30 23.90 5.83
CA TYR A 311 -5.37 23.89 7.29
C TYR A 311 -4.84 25.20 7.91
N LEU A 312 -3.65 25.65 7.53
CA LEU A 312 -3.02 26.85 8.10
C LEU A 312 -3.70 28.17 7.68
N THR A 313 -4.46 28.16 6.57
CA THR A 313 -5.24 29.33 6.13
C THR A 313 -6.71 29.29 6.58
N GLY A 314 -7.11 28.31 7.41
CA GLY A 314 -8.47 28.20 7.95
C GLY A 314 -9.50 27.61 6.99
N GLN A 315 -9.09 27.04 5.85
CA GLN A 315 -9.96 26.40 4.86
C GLN A 315 -10.06 24.88 5.12
N VAL A 316 -10.37 24.52 6.37
CA VAL A 316 -10.29 23.14 6.88
C VAL A 316 -11.24 22.19 6.13
N ASP A 317 -12.34 22.69 5.60
CA ASP A 317 -13.29 21.96 4.75
C ASP A 317 -12.70 21.45 3.43
N LYS A 318 -11.59 22.03 2.98
CA LYS A 318 -10.88 21.61 1.76
C LYS A 318 -9.75 20.60 2.00
N VAL A 319 -9.41 20.33 3.26
CA VAL A 319 -8.39 19.34 3.59
C VAL A 319 -8.87 17.96 3.15
N CYS A 320 -8.02 17.21 2.44
CA CYS A 320 -8.36 15.95 1.82
C CYS A 320 -8.91 14.91 2.84
N LYS A 321 -8.17 14.71 3.94
CA LYS A 321 -8.57 13.80 5.01
C LYS A 321 -7.89 14.18 6.31
N ILE A 322 -8.68 14.52 7.32
CA ILE A 322 -8.19 14.77 8.68
C ILE A 322 -8.42 13.53 9.53
N ILE A 323 -7.38 13.05 10.19
CA ILE A 323 -7.41 11.87 11.07
C ILE A 323 -7.66 12.31 12.51
N THR A 324 -7.08 13.40 12.96
CA THR A 324 -7.21 13.96 14.31
C THR A 324 -7.08 15.50 14.25
N PRO A 325 -7.68 16.28 15.16
CA PRO A 325 -8.59 15.82 16.22
C PRO A 325 -10.01 15.62 15.70
N TYR A 326 -10.64 14.52 16.04
CA TYR A 326 -12.11 14.30 15.97
C TYR A 326 -12.52 13.30 17.04
#